data_ec90c8289644e5d52c74ede961645536
#
_entry.id   ec90c8289644e5d52c74ede961645536
#
_cell.length_a   1.000
_cell.length_b   1.000
_cell.length_c   1.000
_cell.angle_alpha   90.00
_cell.angle_beta   90.00
_cell.angle_gamma   90.00
#
_symmetry.space_group_name_H-M   'P 1'
#
loop_
_entity.id
_entity.type
_entity.pdbx_description
1 polymer ?
#
loop_
_entity_poly.entity_id
_entity_poly.type
_entity_poly.pdbx_seq_one_letter_code
_entity_poly.pdbx_strand_id
1 'polypeptide(L)' 'MPSHDAGRYREVYRAAFDYHMKHLAAPTNWSAAVKDLRDVAERLGEDRFVFDLLNAVLHDLERRDAEERAGLETEVIDG' A
#
# COMPACT_ATOMS: atom_id res chain seq x y z
N MET A 1 5.39 30.06 -3.22
CA MET A 1 5.41 29.02 -2.87
C MET A 1 4.61 28.13 -3.51
N PRO A 2 4.89 27.09 -3.68
CA PRO A 2 4.25 26.21 -4.58
C PRO A 2 2.97 25.67 -4.03
N SER A 3 2.06 26.52 -3.75
CA SER A 3 0.76 26.08 -3.27
C SER A 3 0.01 25.27 -4.31
N HIS A 4 0.37 25.40 -5.58
CA HIS A 4 -0.26 24.59 -6.62
C HIS A 4 0.15 23.11 -6.52
N ASP A 5 1.25 22.81 -5.84
CA ASP A 5 1.66 21.44 -5.64
C ASP A 5 0.92 20.77 -4.49
N ALA A 6 0.34 21.56 -3.59
CA ALA A 6 -0.38 21.01 -2.45
C ALA A 6 -1.56 20.16 -2.88
N GLY A 7 -2.28 20.57 -3.93
CA GLY A 7 -3.40 19.79 -4.45
C GLY A 7 -2.94 18.45 -5.01
N ARG A 8 -1.82 18.48 -5.71
CA ARG A 8 -1.22 17.26 -6.27
C ARG A 8 -0.81 16.29 -5.17
N TYR A 9 -0.12 16.77 -4.15
CA TYR A 9 0.31 15.92 -3.05
C TYR A 9 -0.88 15.36 -2.28
N ARG A 10 -1.90 16.19 -2.06
CA ARG A 10 -3.10 15.73 -1.38
C ARG A 10 -3.76 14.59 -2.15
N GLU A 11 -3.82 14.71 -3.46
CA GLU A 11 -4.40 13.68 -4.30
C GLU A 11 -3.60 12.38 -4.20
N VAL A 12 -2.27 12.49 -4.25
CA VAL A 12 -1.40 11.33 -4.17
C VAL A 12 -1.54 10.64 -2.81
N TYR A 13 -1.50 11.40 -1.72
CA TYR A 13 -1.63 10.83 -0.38
C TYR A 13 -3.00 10.18 -0.19
N ARG A 14 -4.04 10.80 -0.70
CA ARG A 14 -5.37 10.26 -0.56
C ARG A 14 -5.52 8.94 -1.33
N ALA A 15 -5.00 8.89 -2.53
CA ALA A 15 -5.05 7.67 -3.33
C ALA A 15 -4.24 6.55 -2.65
N ALA A 16 -3.07 6.89 -2.12
CA ALA A 16 -2.25 5.92 -1.40
C ALA A 16 -2.95 5.44 -0.14
N PHE A 17 -3.61 6.33 0.58
CA PHE A 17 -4.35 5.96 1.78
C PHE A 17 -5.50 5.01 1.44
N ASP A 18 -6.27 5.32 0.40
CA ASP A 18 -7.39 4.47 -0.01
C ASP A 18 -6.91 3.09 -0.42
N TYR A 19 -5.82 3.03 -1.16
CA TYR A 19 -5.21 1.77 -1.56
C TYR A 19 -4.76 0.98 -0.33
N HIS A 20 -4.10 1.65 0.60
CA HIS A 20 -3.60 1.03 1.81
C HIS A 20 -4.74 0.41 2.63
N MET A 21 -5.80 1.18 2.84
CA MET A 21 -6.93 0.71 3.63
C MET A 21 -7.66 -0.44 2.95
N LYS A 22 -7.78 -0.39 1.63
CA LYS A 22 -8.43 -1.44 0.88
C LYS A 22 -7.76 -2.79 1.11
N HIS A 23 -6.44 -2.81 1.08
CA HIS A 23 -5.70 -4.05 1.18
C HIS A 23 -5.39 -4.46 2.63
N LEU A 24 -5.58 -3.54 3.58
CA LEU A 24 -5.51 -3.90 4.99
C LEU A 24 -6.77 -4.58 5.48
N ALA A 25 -7.91 -4.20 4.91
CA ALA A 25 -9.20 -4.65 5.41
C ALA A 25 -9.52 -6.10 5.07
N ALA A 26 -8.82 -6.70 4.12
CA ALA A 26 -9.09 -8.05 3.63
C ALA A 26 -7.80 -8.84 3.59
N PRO A 27 -7.88 -10.19 3.59
CA PRO A 27 -6.68 -10.99 3.38
C PRO A 27 -5.97 -10.55 2.13
N THR A 28 -4.67 -10.39 2.21
CA THR A 28 -3.92 -9.82 1.11
C THR A 28 -3.85 -10.77 -0.08
N ASN A 29 -4.36 -10.32 -1.19
CA ASN A 29 -4.19 -11.01 -2.47
C ASN A 29 -3.10 -10.25 -3.22
N TRP A 30 -1.90 -10.83 -3.25
CA TRP A 30 -0.74 -10.12 -3.80
C TRP A 30 -0.87 -9.78 -5.28
N SER A 31 -1.50 -10.65 -6.06
CA SER A 31 -1.74 -10.35 -7.47
C SER A 31 -2.61 -9.12 -7.63
N ALA A 32 -3.69 -9.06 -6.86
CA ALA A 32 -4.59 -7.91 -6.91
C ALA A 32 -3.91 -6.66 -6.37
N ALA A 33 -3.12 -6.79 -5.30
CA ALA A 33 -2.44 -5.65 -4.71
C ALA A 33 -1.44 -5.03 -5.68
N VAL A 34 -0.67 -5.86 -6.38
CA VAL A 34 0.31 -5.36 -7.34
C VAL A 34 -0.38 -4.73 -8.54
N LYS A 35 -1.46 -5.34 -9.02
CA LYS A 35 -2.23 -4.80 -10.13
C LYS A 35 -2.83 -3.45 -9.79
N ASP A 36 -3.44 -3.35 -8.60
CA ASP A 36 -4.02 -2.09 -8.14
C ASP A 36 -2.97 -1.02 -7.95
N LEU A 37 -1.80 -1.39 -7.44
CA LEU A 37 -0.71 -0.45 -7.26
C LEU A 37 -0.31 0.17 -8.60
N ARG A 38 -0.21 -0.66 -9.62
CA ARG A 38 0.14 -0.19 -10.96
C ARG A 38 -0.96 0.73 -11.51
N ASP A 39 -2.23 0.36 -11.32
CA ASP A 39 -3.34 1.17 -11.78
C ASP A 39 -3.36 2.53 -11.10
N VAL A 40 -3.11 2.56 -9.79
CA VAL A 40 -3.05 3.82 -9.05
C VAL A 40 -1.90 4.68 -9.54
N ALA A 41 -0.73 4.06 -9.77
CA ALA A 41 0.44 4.79 -10.26
C ALA A 41 0.18 5.41 -11.62
N GLU A 42 -0.45 4.65 -12.54
CA GLU A 42 -0.78 5.17 -13.86
C GLU A 42 -1.74 6.34 -13.77
N ARG A 43 -2.74 6.22 -12.91
CA ARG A 43 -3.73 7.27 -12.73
C ARG A 43 -3.12 8.54 -12.17
N LEU A 44 -2.12 8.41 -11.30
CA LEU A 44 -1.47 9.55 -10.67
C LEU A 44 -0.30 10.12 -11.47
N GLY A 45 0.09 9.47 -12.59
CA GLY A 45 1.11 10.03 -13.47
C GLY A 45 2.50 9.47 -13.31
N GLU A 46 2.65 8.33 -12.68
CA GLU A 46 3.91 7.56 -12.65
C GLU A 46 5.19 8.35 -12.37
N ASP A 47 5.15 9.29 -11.43
CA ASP A 47 6.39 9.96 -11.09
C ASP A 47 7.06 9.23 -9.92
N ARG A 48 8.33 9.58 -9.66
CA ARG A 48 9.13 8.88 -8.66
C ARG A 48 8.53 8.93 -7.27
N PHE A 49 7.97 10.09 -6.89
CA PHE A 49 7.34 10.23 -5.58
C PHE A 49 6.17 9.25 -5.43
N VAL A 50 5.36 9.12 -6.48
CA VAL A 50 4.21 8.21 -6.48
C VAL A 50 4.69 6.77 -6.29
N PHE A 51 5.70 6.36 -7.04
CA PHE A 51 6.23 5.00 -6.92
C PHE A 51 6.84 4.76 -5.54
N ASP A 52 7.60 5.71 -5.02
CA ASP A 52 8.24 5.56 -3.72
C ASP A 52 7.18 5.42 -2.63
N LEU A 53 6.14 6.24 -2.68
CA LEU A 53 5.07 6.20 -1.69
C LEU A 53 4.28 4.89 -1.76
N LEU A 54 3.90 4.48 -2.96
CA LEU A 54 3.15 3.24 -3.13
C LEU A 54 3.96 2.01 -2.77
N ASN A 55 5.26 2.02 -3.07
CA ASN A 55 6.14 0.93 -2.66
C ASN A 55 6.26 0.85 -1.14
N ALA A 56 6.30 1.99 -0.46
CA ALA A 56 6.33 2.00 0.99
C ALA A 56 5.06 1.38 1.57
N VAL A 57 3.92 1.70 0.97
CA VAL A 57 2.64 1.10 1.38
C VAL A 57 2.66 -0.40 1.16
N LEU A 58 3.14 -0.84 0.00
CA LEU A 58 3.20 -2.27 -0.30
C LEU A 58 4.11 -2.99 0.69
N HIS A 59 5.24 -2.40 1.04
CA HIS A 59 6.15 -3.00 2.01
C HIS A 59 5.50 -3.11 3.39
N ASP A 60 4.68 -2.12 3.77
CA ASP A 60 3.96 -2.20 5.04
C ASP A 60 2.97 -3.37 5.03
N LEU A 61 2.26 -3.55 3.91
CA LEU A 61 1.32 -4.65 3.78
C LEU A 61 2.04 -6.00 3.85
N GLU A 62 3.21 -6.10 3.21
CA GLU A 62 4.02 -7.33 3.27
C GLU A 62 4.47 -7.64 4.68
N ARG A 63 4.91 -6.62 5.40
CA ARG A 63 5.38 -6.80 6.77
C ARG A 63 4.25 -7.25 7.68
N ARG A 64 3.07 -6.65 7.54
CA ARG A 64 1.92 -7.03 8.35
C ARG A 64 1.46 -8.46 8.06
N ASP A 65 1.47 -8.84 6.79
CA ASP A 65 1.13 -10.19 6.40
C ASP A 65 2.10 -11.20 7.01
N ALA A 66 3.39 -10.89 6.97
CA ALA A 66 4.41 -11.76 7.56
C ALA A 66 4.25 -11.86 9.06
N GLU A 67 3.91 -10.76 9.73
CA GLU A 67 3.69 -10.76 11.18
C GLU A 67 2.49 -11.59 11.56
N GLU A 68 1.42 -11.51 10.79
CA GLU A 68 0.23 -12.30 11.04
C GLU A 68 0.51 -13.80 10.87
N ARG A 69 1.25 -14.15 9.83
CA ARG A 69 1.64 -15.55 9.60
C ARG A 69 2.53 -16.07 10.71
N ALA A 70 3.47 -15.26 11.17
CA ALA A 70 4.35 -15.65 12.27
C ALA A 70 3.56 -15.87 13.54
N GLY A 71 2.57 -15.01 13.80
CA GLY A 71 1.70 -15.17 14.95
C GLY A 71 0.91 -16.46 14.89
N LEU A 72 0.35 -16.80 13.74
CA LEU A 72 -0.40 -18.01 13.57
C LEU A 72 0.49 -19.25 13.72
N GLU A 73 1.69 -19.20 13.16
CA GLU A 73 2.64 -20.31 13.29
C GLU A 73 3.04 -20.51 14.73
N THR A 74 3.23 -19.42 15.48
CA THR A 74 3.58 -19.50 16.89
C THR A 74 2.46 -20.14 17.68
N GLU A 75 1.21 -19.79 17.38
CA GLU A 75 0.07 -20.38 18.05
C GLU A 75 -0.02 -21.87 17.78
N VAL A 76 0.24 -22.29 16.56
CA VAL A 76 0.22 -23.70 16.19
C VAL A 76 1.30 -24.48 16.93
N ILE A 77 2.46 -23.87 17.07
CA ILE A 77 3.57 -24.55 17.77
C ILE A 77 3.28 -24.67 19.25
N ASP A 78 2.66 -23.66 19.82
CA ASP A 78 2.33 -23.69 21.25
C ASP A 78 1.16 -24.62 21.58
N GLY A 79 0.35 -24.82 20.60
CA GLY A 79 -0.79 -25.71 20.77
C GLY A 79 -0.38 -27.14 20.75
#